data_ec76dadadf8a3d810b9494b66c7a5171
#
_entry.id   ec76dadadf8a3d810b9494b66c7a5171
#
_cell.length_a   1.000
_cell.length_b   1.000
_cell.length_c   1.000
_cell.angle_alpha   90.00
_cell.angle_beta   90.00
_cell.angle_gamma   90.00
#
_symmetry.space_group_name_H-M   'P 1'
#
loop_
_entity.id
_entity.type
_entity.pdbx_description
1 polymer ?
#
loop_
_entity_poly.entity_id
_entity_poly.type
_entity_poly.pdbx_seq_one_letter_code
_entity_poly.pdbx_strand_id
1 'polypeptide(L)'
;MNRIRINTLLLLLCIFLPGVAQDVSDGWNKNKTARLTKPVFVYNNWSAYDELSDNIPLNETLAMKELDHIARLKKMGVQVDYYLMDAFWFDVNEGYRKWRSDCWPEGPKRWLDACKREGIKPGLWFSTNLLRIGGEANTMKVIPEWESSVAEDGVTLCLFRGGYLHHLMQT
;
A
#
# COMPACT_ATOMS: atom_id res chain seq x y z
N MET A 1 -36.41 51.97 9.31
CA MET A 1 -35.24 52.03 8.38
C MET A 1 -34.50 50.68 8.40
N ASN A 2 -34.84 49.82 7.47
CA ASN A 2 -34.25 48.47 7.35
C ASN A 2 -33.01 48.56 6.48
N ARG A 3 -31.85 48.23 7.07
CA ARG A 3 -30.59 48.06 6.31
C ARG A 3 -30.53 46.61 5.81
N ILE A 4 -30.66 46.43 4.52
CA ILE A 4 -30.42 45.20 3.80
C ILE A 4 -28.91 44.96 3.78
N ARG A 5 -28.44 43.90 4.43
CA ARG A 5 -27.03 43.42 4.30
C ARG A 5 -26.95 42.56 3.05
N ILE A 6 -26.26 43.06 2.04
CA ILE A 6 -25.91 42.32 0.84
C ILE A 6 -24.75 41.39 1.22
N ASN A 7 -25.02 40.10 1.31
CA ASN A 7 -23.96 39.07 1.40
C ASN A 7 -23.33 38.93 0.02
N THR A 8 -22.10 39.40 -0.09
CA THR A 8 -21.27 39.21 -1.28
C THR A 8 -20.87 37.73 -1.34
N LEU A 9 -21.53 36.95 -2.18
CA LEU A 9 -21.17 35.58 -2.52
C LEU A 9 -19.90 35.65 -3.38
N LEU A 10 -18.76 35.28 -2.79
CA LEU A 10 -17.49 35.16 -3.52
C LEU A 10 -17.60 33.91 -4.40
N LEU A 11 -17.91 34.06 -5.66
CA LEU A 11 -17.85 32.99 -6.66
C LEU A 11 -16.37 32.75 -6.96
N LEU A 12 -15.81 31.68 -6.42
CA LEU A 12 -14.48 31.20 -6.79
C LEU A 12 -14.58 30.64 -8.22
N LEU A 13 -14.21 31.46 -9.20
CA LEU A 13 -14.09 31.05 -10.59
C LEU A 13 -12.83 30.19 -10.72
N CYS A 14 -12.97 28.86 -10.65
CA CYS A 14 -11.89 27.95 -11.02
C CYS A 14 -11.69 28.07 -12.54
N ILE A 15 -10.73 28.91 -12.93
CA ILE A 15 -10.26 28.95 -14.31
C ILE A 15 -9.47 27.65 -14.54
N PHE A 16 -10.12 26.65 -15.12
CA PHE A 16 -9.43 25.51 -15.70
C PHE A 16 -8.62 26.03 -16.89
N LEU A 17 -7.30 26.09 -16.74
CA LEU A 17 -6.38 26.27 -17.84
C LEU A 17 -6.26 24.91 -18.57
N PRO A 18 -6.83 24.76 -19.78
CA PRO A 18 -6.85 23.46 -20.46
C PRO A 18 -5.47 22.99 -20.94
N GLY A 19 -4.44 23.82 -20.83
CA GLY A 19 -3.09 23.48 -21.30
C GLY A 19 -2.24 22.66 -20.32
N VAL A 20 -2.51 22.73 -19.00
CA VAL A 20 -1.67 22.03 -18.01
C VAL A 20 -2.12 20.58 -17.77
N ALA A 21 -3.38 20.27 -18.06
CA ALA A 21 -3.89 18.90 -17.94
C ALA A 21 -3.49 18.01 -19.13
N GLN A 22 -3.11 18.59 -20.26
CA GLN A 22 -2.81 17.86 -21.49
C GLN A 22 -1.38 17.30 -21.50
N ASP A 23 -0.43 18.02 -20.89
CA ASP A 23 0.98 17.58 -20.84
C ASP A 23 1.22 16.40 -19.85
N VAL A 24 0.40 16.27 -18.82
CA VAL A 24 0.49 15.14 -17.88
C VAL A 24 -0.12 13.87 -18.48
N SER A 25 -1.10 14.01 -19.38
CA SER A 25 -1.75 12.85 -20.03
C SER A 25 -0.93 12.29 -21.20
N ASP A 26 -0.12 13.10 -21.88
CA ASP A 26 0.65 12.70 -23.05
C ASP A 26 1.95 11.95 -22.70
N GLY A 27 2.45 12.09 -21.47
CA GLY A 27 3.57 11.32 -20.95
C GLY A 27 3.22 9.92 -20.47
N TRP A 28 1.95 9.65 -20.18
CA TRP A 28 1.50 8.31 -19.83
C TRP A 28 1.24 7.52 -21.12
N ASN A 29 2.21 6.73 -21.44
CA ASN A 29 2.36 5.89 -22.62
C ASN A 29 1.02 5.32 -23.13
N LYS A 30 0.51 5.84 -24.23
CA LYS A 30 -0.72 5.42 -24.93
C LYS A 30 -0.76 3.93 -25.29
N ASN A 31 0.39 3.23 -25.18
CA ASN A 31 0.52 1.82 -25.52
C ASN A 31 0.37 0.86 -24.32
N LYS A 32 0.08 1.35 -23.10
CA LYS A 32 -0.06 0.50 -21.91
C LYS A 32 -1.37 0.67 -21.13
N THR A 33 -2.36 1.33 -21.65
CA THR A 33 -3.73 1.11 -21.17
C THR A 33 -4.23 -0.22 -21.74
N ALA A 34 -3.60 -1.33 -21.36
CA ALA A 34 -4.33 -2.57 -21.28
C ALA A 34 -5.45 -2.28 -20.27
N ARG A 35 -6.62 -1.85 -20.78
CA ARG A 35 -7.85 -1.80 -19.98
C ARG A 35 -7.90 -3.13 -19.26
N LEU A 36 -7.95 -3.10 -17.94
CA LEU A 36 -8.32 -4.26 -17.17
C LEU A 36 -9.72 -4.65 -17.65
N THR A 37 -9.80 -5.47 -18.68
CA THR A 37 -11.05 -5.90 -19.31
C THR A 37 -11.74 -6.97 -18.48
N LYS A 38 -11.04 -7.47 -17.45
CA LYS A 38 -11.52 -8.48 -16.52
C LYS A 38 -11.33 -8.02 -15.08
N PRO A 39 -12.29 -8.31 -14.20
CA PRO A 39 -12.13 -8.04 -12.77
C PRO A 39 -10.93 -8.82 -12.23
N VAL A 40 -10.21 -8.21 -11.29
CA VAL A 40 -9.08 -8.82 -10.57
C VAL A 40 -9.57 -9.18 -9.18
N PHE A 41 -9.34 -10.42 -8.78
CA PHE A 41 -9.74 -10.94 -7.47
C PHE A 41 -8.52 -11.03 -6.56
N VAL A 42 -8.54 -10.26 -5.48
CA VAL A 42 -7.43 -10.14 -4.52
C VAL A 42 -7.89 -10.70 -3.18
N TYR A 43 -7.13 -11.64 -2.65
CA TYR A 43 -7.21 -11.98 -1.23
C TYR A 43 -6.22 -11.09 -0.48
N ASN A 44 -6.71 -10.34 0.51
CA ASN A 44 -5.89 -9.57 1.44
C ASN A 44 -6.04 -10.19 2.83
N ASN A 45 -4.93 -10.38 3.52
CA ASN A 45 -4.92 -11.06 4.82
C ASN A 45 -5.15 -10.12 6.03
N TRP A 46 -5.45 -8.85 5.80
CA TRP A 46 -5.70 -7.87 6.86
C TRP A 46 -6.71 -8.37 7.90
N SER A 47 -7.90 -8.75 7.45
CA SER A 47 -8.98 -9.19 8.36
C SER A 47 -8.63 -10.45 9.16
N ALA A 48 -7.75 -11.30 8.66
CA ALA A 48 -7.38 -12.54 9.34
C ALA A 48 -6.44 -12.31 10.52
N TYR A 49 -5.75 -11.16 10.57
CA TYR A 49 -4.71 -10.87 11.56
C TYR A 49 -5.07 -9.71 12.47
N ASP A 50 -5.52 -8.61 11.91
CA ASP A 50 -5.71 -7.36 12.64
C ASP A 50 -7.13 -7.23 13.18
N GLU A 51 -8.13 -7.45 12.34
CA GLU A 51 -9.54 -7.29 12.68
C GLU A 51 -10.07 -8.38 13.64
N LEU A 52 -9.52 -9.60 13.54
CA LEU A 52 -10.01 -10.74 14.34
C LEU A 52 -9.17 -11.01 15.58
N SER A 53 -7.94 -10.53 15.63
CA SER A 53 -7.05 -10.72 16.79
C SER A 53 -5.79 -9.85 16.69
N ASP A 54 -5.67 -8.88 17.59
CA ASP A 54 -4.46 -8.05 17.77
C ASP A 54 -3.20 -8.86 18.16
N ASN A 55 -3.35 -10.15 18.42
CA ASN A 55 -2.30 -11.01 18.98
C ASN A 55 -1.76 -12.06 18.00
N ILE A 56 -2.26 -12.11 16.77
CA ILE A 56 -1.79 -13.09 15.79
C ILE A 56 -0.69 -12.46 14.94
N PRO A 57 0.57 -12.86 15.10
CA PRO A 57 1.64 -12.30 14.28
C PRO A 57 1.52 -12.77 12.84
N LEU A 58 1.70 -11.84 11.90
CA LEU A 58 1.84 -12.14 10.49
C LEU A 58 3.19 -12.83 10.25
N ASN A 59 3.21 -14.14 10.24
CA ASN A 59 4.42 -14.94 10.05
C ASN A 59 4.28 -15.92 8.88
N GLU A 60 5.40 -16.51 8.48
CA GLU A 60 5.45 -17.43 7.35
C GLU A 60 4.48 -18.62 7.53
N THR A 61 4.41 -19.21 8.71
CA THR A 61 3.56 -20.37 8.98
C THR A 61 2.09 -20.05 8.72
N LEU A 62 1.64 -18.90 9.19
CA LEU A 62 0.26 -18.47 9.02
C LEU A 62 -0.03 -18.11 7.56
N ALA A 63 0.89 -17.38 6.91
CA ALA A 63 0.76 -17.05 5.49
C ALA A 63 0.69 -18.29 4.60
N MET A 64 1.48 -19.32 4.90
CA MET A 64 1.42 -20.60 4.20
C MET A 64 0.11 -21.34 4.42
N LYS A 65 -0.40 -21.34 5.65
CA LYS A 65 -1.71 -21.94 5.97
C LYS A 65 -2.84 -21.25 5.21
N GLU A 66 -2.82 -19.94 5.10
CA GLU A 66 -3.81 -19.18 4.31
C GLU A 66 -3.69 -19.49 2.83
N LEU A 67 -2.47 -19.55 2.30
CA LEU A 67 -2.27 -19.92 0.91
C LEU A 67 -2.86 -21.30 0.58
N ASP A 68 -2.74 -22.26 1.50
CA ASP A 68 -3.37 -23.58 1.35
C ASP A 68 -4.90 -23.48 1.33
N HIS A 69 -5.50 -22.58 2.11
CA HIS A 69 -6.94 -22.32 2.06
C HIS A 69 -7.35 -21.68 0.74
N ILE A 70 -6.61 -20.67 0.28
CA ILE A 70 -6.85 -20.01 -1.01
C ILE A 70 -6.75 -21.02 -2.16
N ALA A 71 -5.71 -21.87 -2.15
CA ALA A 71 -5.52 -22.90 -3.16
C ALA A 71 -6.70 -23.91 -3.22
N ARG A 72 -7.25 -24.28 -2.05
CA ARG A 72 -8.46 -25.10 -1.99
C ARG A 72 -9.67 -24.40 -2.59
N LEU A 73 -9.88 -23.12 -2.26
CA LEU A 73 -10.96 -22.33 -2.84
C LEU A 73 -10.83 -22.24 -4.37
N LYS A 74 -9.61 -22.05 -4.89
CA LYS A 74 -9.37 -22.07 -6.34
C LYS A 74 -9.75 -23.39 -6.98
N LYS A 75 -9.41 -24.53 -6.36
CA LYS A 75 -9.82 -25.88 -6.84
C LYS A 75 -11.33 -26.06 -6.83
N MET A 76 -12.06 -25.34 -5.98
CA MET A 76 -13.53 -25.32 -5.95
C MET A 76 -14.14 -24.32 -6.96
N GLY A 77 -13.34 -23.65 -7.78
CA GLY A 77 -13.77 -22.71 -8.80
C GLY A 77 -13.82 -21.25 -8.39
N VAL A 78 -13.35 -20.91 -7.18
CA VAL A 78 -13.23 -19.50 -6.77
C VAL A 78 -12.03 -18.87 -7.49
N GLN A 79 -12.25 -17.76 -8.18
CA GLN A 79 -11.16 -17.01 -8.78
C GLN A 79 -10.39 -16.22 -7.72
N VAL A 80 -9.08 -16.45 -7.64
CA VAL A 80 -8.14 -15.63 -6.86
C VAL A 80 -6.91 -15.40 -7.72
N ASP A 81 -6.64 -14.14 -8.04
CA ASP A 81 -5.53 -13.73 -8.90
C ASP A 81 -4.31 -13.34 -8.07
N TYR A 82 -4.54 -12.67 -6.92
CA TYR A 82 -3.49 -12.15 -6.05
C TYR A 82 -3.72 -12.57 -4.60
N TYR A 83 -2.61 -12.85 -3.92
CA TYR A 83 -2.53 -12.86 -2.47
C TYR A 83 -1.71 -11.64 -2.02
N LEU A 84 -2.39 -10.64 -1.46
CA LEU A 84 -1.80 -9.43 -0.93
C LEU A 84 -1.45 -9.64 0.55
N MET A 85 -0.15 -9.63 0.85
CA MET A 85 0.37 -9.57 2.20
C MET A 85 0.20 -8.15 2.71
N ASP A 86 -0.61 -7.99 3.74
CA ASP A 86 -0.87 -6.68 4.35
C ASP A 86 0.28 -6.24 5.26
N ALA A 87 0.08 -5.22 6.06
CA ALA A 87 1.07 -4.60 6.94
C ALA A 87 1.92 -5.62 7.74
N PHE A 88 3.03 -5.16 8.30
CA PHE A 88 3.92 -5.90 9.22
C PHE A 88 4.79 -7.02 8.62
N TRP A 89 4.83 -7.18 7.29
CA TRP A 89 5.76 -8.09 6.64
C TRP A 89 7.21 -7.59 6.68
N PHE A 90 7.42 -6.28 6.79
CA PHE A 90 8.70 -5.59 6.68
C PHE A 90 9.36 -5.32 8.03
N ASP A 91 10.69 -5.19 8.01
CA ASP A 91 11.48 -4.75 9.16
C ASP A 91 11.38 -3.23 9.30
N VAL A 92 10.80 -2.76 10.39
CA VAL A 92 10.59 -1.33 10.65
C VAL A 92 11.90 -0.51 10.68
N ASN A 93 13.05 -1.15 10.93
CA ASN A 93 14.34 -0.48 10.96
C ASN A 93 14.96 -0.30 9.57
N GLU A 94 14.50 -1.09 8.57
CA GLU A 94 15.03 -1.11 7.22
C GLU A 94 14.05 -0.51 6.19
N GLY A 95 12.92 0.03 6.65
CA GLY A 95 11.83 0.44 5.78
C GLY A 95 11.26 -0.77 5.04
N TYR A 96 10.92 -0.65 3.77
CA TYR A 96 10.39 -1.78 2.99
C TYR A 96 11.49 -2.61 2.28
N ARG A 97 12.75 -2.47 2.67
CA ARG A 97 13.87 -3.16 2.01
C ARG A 97 14.10 -4.56 2.52
N LYS A 98 13.55 -4.92 3.67
CA LYS A 98 13.83 -6.18 4.33
C LYS A 98 12.60 -6.76 5.00
N TRP A 99 12.47 -8.06 4.91
CA TRP A 99 11.46 -8.81 5.66
C TRP A 99 11.83 -8.95 7.13
N ARG A 100 10.84 -8.98 7.98
CA ARG A 100 11.03 -9.20 9.42
C ARG A 100 11.60 -10.60 9.67
N SER A 101 12.79 -10.69 10.22
CA SER A 101 13.45 -11.96 10.47
C SER A 101 12.82 -12.78 11.60
N ASP A 102 12.12 -12.14 12.55
CA ASP A 102 11.37 -12.81 13.62
C ASP A 102 10.15 -13.59 13.10
N CYS A 103 9.54 -13.11 12.03
CA CYS A 103 8.37 -13.72 11.40
C CYS A 103 8.69 -14.51 10.13
N TRP A 104 9.81 -14.18 9.46
CA TRP A 104 10.26 -14.72 8.19
C TRP A 104 11.76 -15.02 8.23
N PRO A 105 12.20 -16.02 9.01
CA PRO A 105 13.61 -16.24 9.29
C PRO A 105 14.45 -16.52 8.04
N GLU A 106 13.87 -17.21 7.05
CA GLU A 106 14.50 -17.49 5.76
C GLU A 106 14.05 -16.53 4.64
N GLY A 107 13.38 -15.42 5.01
CA GLY A 107 12.78 -14.50 4.07
C GLY A 107 11.55 -15.10 3.36
N PRO A 108 11.02 -14.43 2.32
CA PRO A 108 9.74 -14.77 1.71
C PRO A 108 9.80 -15.92 0.69
N LYS A 109 10.96 -16.49 0.42
CA LYS A 109 11.17 -17.40 -0.73
C LYS A 109 10.18 -18.57 -0.76
N ARG A 110 9.93 -19.19 0.37
CA ARG A 110 9.00 -20.34 0.47
C ARG A 110 7.58 -19.95 0.10
N TRP A 111 7.12 -18.79 0.56
CA TRP A 111 5.79 -18.25 0.23
C TRP A 111 5.69 -17.85 -1.24
N LEU A 112 6.71 -17.19 -1.79
CA LEU A 112 6.75 -16.79 -3.20
C LEU A 112 6.71 -18.01 -4.13
N ASP A 113 7.49 -19.04 -3.84
CA ASP A 113 7.51 -20.29 -4.60
C ASP A 113 6.15 -21.02 -4.51
N ALA A 114 5.52 -20.99 -3.35
CA ALA A 114 4.20 -21.57 -3.15
C ALA A 114 3.11 -20.82 -3.93
N CYS A 115 3.11 -19.49 -3.88
CA CYS A 115 2.20 -18.68 -4.69
C CYS A 115 2.35 -18.99 -6.18
N LYS A 116 3.58 -19.09 -6.66
CA LYS A 116 3.87 -19.45 -8.06
C LYS A 116 3.32 -20.83 -8.44
N ARG A 117 3.50 -21.85 -7.58
CA ARG A 117 2.95 -23.20 -7.82
C ARG A 117 1.43 -23.20 -7.93
N GLU A 118 0.75 -22.41 -7.13
CA GLU A 118 -0.72 -22.31 -7.12
C GLU A 118 -1.26 -21.34 -8.19
N GLY A 119 -0.38 -20.71 -8.99
CA GLY A 119 -0.78 -19.74 -10.01
C GLY A 119 -1.44 -18.50 -9.38
N ILE A 120 -0.96 -18.08 -8.22
CA ILE A 120 -1.40 -16.90 -7.48
C ILE A 120 -0.26 -15.88 -7.51
N LYS A 121 -0.55 -14.63 -7.84
CA LYS A 121 0.45 -13.58 -7.83
C LYS A 121 0.62 -13.05 -6.40
N PRO A 122 1.85 -13.01 -5.87
CA PRO A 122 2.10 -12.36 -4.59
C PRO A 122 2.01 -10.85 -4.74
N GLY A 123 1.46 -10.18 -3.74
CA GLY A 123 1.44 -8.73 -3.62
C GLY A 123 1.84 -8.32 -2.20
N LEU A 124 2.34 -7.11 -2.06
CA LEU A 124 2.74 -6.53 -0.78
C LEU A 124 2.01 -5.22 -0.56
N TRP A 125 1.61 -4.98 0.66
CA TRP A 125 1.05 -3.70 1.08
C TRP A 125 2.15 -2.74 1.50
N PHE A 126 2.00 -1.47 1.15
CA PHE A 126 2.91 -0.38 1.53
C PHE A 126 2.10 0.78 2.09
N SER A 127 2.54 1.38 3.19
CA SER A 127 2.05 2.68 3.61
C SER A 127 2.65 3.76 2.71
N THR A 128 1.80 4.54 2.08
CA THR A 128 2.26 5.62 1.20
C THR A 128 2.51 6.92 1.94
N ASN A 129 1.98 7.07 3.15
CA ASN A 129 1.98 8.36 3.84
C ASN A 129 2.07 8.29 5.37
N LEU A 130 2.30 7.13 5.96
CA LEU A 130 2.39 6.98 7.42
C LEU A 130 3.67 6.23 7.82
N LEU A 131 4.38 6.76 8.80
CA LEU A 131 5.49 6.09 9.49
C LEU A 131 5.03 5.00 10.44
N ARG A 132 3.87 5.21 11.05
CA ARG A 132 3.32 4.31 12.07
C ARG A 132 2.03 3.69 11.59
N ILE A 133 1.97 2.37 11.74
CA ILE A 133 0.80 1.57 11.42
C ILE A 133 0.46 0.77 12.67
N GLY A 134 -0.65 1.11 13.33
CA GLY A 134 -0.99 0.52 14.62
C GLY A 134 -0.12 1.05 15.76
N GLY A 135 0.41 0.17 16.59
CA GLY A 135 1.18 0.52 17.79
C GLY A 135 2.58 1.07 17.52
N GLU A 136 3.22 1.60 18.56
CA GLU A 136 4.56 2.20 18.48
C GLU A 136 5.64 1.23 17.99
N ALA A 137 5.51 -0.05 18.30
CA ALA A 137 6.43 -1.10 17.83
C ALA A 137 6.49 -1.23 16.30
N ASN A 138 5.47 -0.74 15.60
CA ASN A 138 5.36 -0.77 14.14
C ASN A 138 5.69 0.58 13.48
N THR A 139 6.42 1.44 14.18
CA THR A 139 6.89 2.71 13.62
C THR A 139 8.15 2.47 12.79
N MET A 140 8.09 2.79 11.50
CA MET A 140 9.27 2.71 10.64
C MET A 140 10.35 3.71 11.10
N LYS A 141 11.59 3.26 11.09
CA LYS A 141 12.74 4.10 11.37
C LYS A 141 12.94 5.08 10.22
N VAL A 142 13.01 6.36 10.56
CA VAL A 142 13.39 7.41 9.61
C VAL A 142 14.88 7.29 9.30
N ILE A 143 15.21 7.31 8.03
CA ILE A 143 16.61 7.35 7.56
C ILE A 143 16.92 8.72 6.95
N PRO A 144 18.19 9.15 6.90
CA PRO A 144 18.55 10.51 6.47
C PRO A 144 18.04 10.89 5.09
N GLU A 145 17.95 9.91 4.16
CA GLU A 145 17.55 10.13 2.77
C GLU A 145 16.12 10.68 2.63
N TRP A 146 15.24 10.46 3.59
CA TRP A 146 13.85 10.94 3.54
C TRP A 146 13.35 11.56 4.85
N GLU A 147 14.27 11.95 5.76
CA GLU A 147 13.93 12.62 7.02
C GLU A 147 13.09 13.87 6.79
N SER A 148 13.44 14.67 5.79
CA SER A 148 12.70 15.90 5.45
C SER A 148 11.29 15.64 4.89
N SER A 149 10.93 14.40 4.61
CA SER A 149 9.57 14.01 4.24
C SER A 149 8.63 13.90 5.44
N VAL A 150 9.16 13.76 6.66
CA VAL A 150 8.36 13.65 7.88
C VAL A 150 7.67 14.98 8.17
N ALA A 151 6.37 14.94 8.41
CA ALA A 151 5.60 16.12 8.79
C ALA A 151 5.81 16.49 10.27
N GLU A 152 5.30 17.65 10.69
CA GLU A 152 5.44 18.16 12.06
C GLU A 152 4.78 17.25 13.11
N ASP A 153 3.80 16.44 12.72
CA ASP A 153 3.16 15.47 13.59
C ASP A 153 4.04 14.25 13.93
N GLY A 154 5.20 14.13 13.25
CA GLY A 154 6.17 13.05 13.46
C GLY A 154 5.72 11.66 12.95
N VAL A 155 4.57 11.55 12.28
CA VAL A 155 4.02 10.28 11.80
C VAL A 155 3.55 10.29 10.35
N THR A 156 3.23 11.45 9.81
CA THR A 156 2.81 11.61 8.41
C THR A 156 4.02 11.81 7.51
N LEU A 157 4.00 11.17 6.35
CA LEU A 157 5.04 11.29 5.32
C LEU A 157 4.51 12.07 4.12
N CYS A 158 5.24 13.10 3.74
CA CYS A 158 4.93 13.92 2.57
C CYS A 158 5.60 13.34 1.33
N LEU A 159 4.82 12.91 0.34
CA LEU A 159 5.33 12.41 -0.93
C LEU A 159 5.89 13.51 -1.85
N PHE A 160 5.51 14.77 -1.61
CA PHE A 160 5.88 15.91 -2.47
C PHE A 160 7.12 16.66 -1.99
N ARG A 161 7.73 16.25 -0.88
CA ARG A 161 8.98 16.82 -0.36
C ARG A 161 9.86 15.72 0.21
N GLY A 162 11.16 16.00 0.29
CA GLY A 162 12.15 15.04 0.77
C GLY A 162 12.30 13.85 -0.18
N GLY A 163 12.90 12.79 0.28
CA GLY A 163 13.27 11.62 -0.51
C GLY A 163 12.34 10.42 -0.40
N TYR A 164 11.25 10.50 0.37
CA TYR A 164 10.43 9.31 0.66
C TYR A 164 9.76 8.69 -0.56
N LEU A 165 9.21 9.52 -1.46
CA LEU A 165 8.63 8.98 -2.70
C LEU A 165 9.68 8.25 -3.53
N HIS A 166 10.89 8.79 -3.63
CA HIS A 166 11.99 8.14 -4.34
C HIS A 166 12.36 6.81 -3.69
N HIS A 167 12.47 6.80 -2.35
CA HIS A 167 12.69 5.57 -1.57
C HIS A 167 11.61 4.51 -1.85
N LEU A 168 10.34 4.90 -1.79
CA LEU A 168 9.21 4.01 -2.04
C LEU A 168 9.20 3.44 -3.47
N MET A 169 9.61 4.22 -4.46
CA MET A 169 9.66 3.79 -5.87
C MET A 169 10.83 2.85 -6.19
N GLN A 170 11.84 2.75 -5.30
CA GLN A 170 13.00 1.88 -5.44
C GLN A 170 12.87 0.55 -4.68
N THR A 171 11.83 0.41 -3.87
CA THR A 171 11.51 -0.81 -3.13
C THR A 171 10.75 -1.80 -4.00
#